data_d186e9f4c5b0550333768626443e18aa
#
_entry.id   d186e9f4c5b0550333768626443e18aa
#
_cell.length_a   1.000
_cell.length_b   1.000
_cell.length_c   1.000
_cell.angle_alpha   90.00
_cell.angle_beta   90.00
_cell.angle_gamma   90.00
#
_symmetry.space_group_name_H-M   'P 1'
#
loop_
_entity.id
_entity.type
_entity.pdbx_description
1 polymer ?
#
loop_
_entity_poly.entity_id
_entity_poly.type
_entity_poly.pdbx_seq_one_letter_code
_entity_poly.pdbx_strand_id
1 'polypeptide(L)'
;MSLESYLPLIIKRKEAKSYGTKKLIEGIYEKGQNCLLVEDVITSGKSLVETIEEVENEGIKVSDIVVVLDREQGGKEKLEEKGYKVHSLFNISEVVEILREVNYIDDEEVARIQDFVNGNQVIFEEKKRLSYEQKLEIAEHSFAKKILEIAIEKRSNLIASADFITTKELLDFADIVGPHIVALKTHIDILNDFDADETILPLKDLATKHNFLLMEDRKFADIGNTQELQFSYGTYKISNWADLVTSHVIGGSKSLDCFMNVGVVAILGMSSEGTLTDSHYREEALKVIENHPNIIGCVAQNQISDNLLLFTPGVNLSVAGDDKGQQYNSPEHVIKNYGTDFIIVGRGIYKADEPEQEALRYKNEGWKAYQDSL
;
A
#
# COMPACT_ATOMS: atom_id res chain seq x y z
N MET A 1 -18.98 -10.47 -30.00
CA MET A 1 -17.53 -10.42 -30.34
C MET A 1 -16.88 -11.79 -30.12
N SER A 2 -16.79 -12.36 -28.91
CA SER A 2 -16.10 -13.63 -28.68
C SER A 2 -16.61 -14.82 -29.51
N LEU A 3 -17.92 -14.92 -29.74
CA LEU A 3 -18.53 -15.99 -30.56
C LEU A 3 -18.20 -15.90 -32.05
N GLU A 4 -17.96 -14.71 -32.56
CA GLU A 4 -17.65 -14.50 -33.99
C GLU A 4 -16.15 -14.49 -34.26
N SER A 5 -15.33 -14.03 -33.29
CA SER A 5 -13.89 -13.95 -33.43
C SER A 5 -13.16 -15.19 -32.95
N TYR A 6 -13.84 -16.09 -32.24
CA TYR A 6 -13.24 -17.27 -31.55
C TYR A 6 -12.15 -16.92 -30.54
N LEU A 7 -12.08 -15.67 -30.10
CA LEU A 7 -11.15 -15.24 -29.08
C LEU A 7 -11.70 -15.55 -27.68
N PRO A 8 -10.87 -15.97 -26.74
CA PRO A 8 -11.28 -16.16 -25.36
C PRO A 8 -11.85 -14.87 -24.77
N LEU A 9 -12.92 -14.98 -24.00
CA LEU A 9 -13.50 -13.87 -23.24
C LEU A 9 -13.21 -14.08 -21.76
N ILE A 10 -12.65 -13.06 -21.12
CA ILE A 10 -12.58 -12.95 -19.68
C ILE A 10 -13.53 -11.85 -19.20
N ILE A 11 -14.13 -12.04 -18.05
CA ILE A 11 -15.10 -11.11 -17.49
C ILE A 11 -14.65 -10.73 -16.09
N LYS A 12 -14.53 -9.42 -15.85
CA LYS A 12 -14.38 -8.88 -14.51
C LYS A 12 -15.75 -8.78 -13.84
N ARG A 13 -15.86 -9.28 -12.61
CA ARG A 13 -17.04 -9.15 -11.78
C ARG A 13 -16.90 -7.93 -10.86
N LYS A 14 -18.04 -7.31 -10.53
CA LYS A 14 -18.07 -6.24 -9.52
C LYS A 14 -17.78 -6.72 -8.12
N GLU A 15 -18.08 -8.00 -7.83
CA GLU A 15 -17.86 -8.61 -6.51
C GLU A 15 -17.37 -10.05 -6.66
N ALA A 16 -16.46 -10.47 -5.78
CA ALA A 16 -16.05 -11.86 -5.68
C ALA A 16 -17.19 -12.74 -5.19
N LYS A 17 -17.37 -13.95 -5.76
CA LYS A 17 -18.38 -14.89 -5.28
C LYS A 17 -18.13 -15.29 -3.83
N SER A 18 -19.19 -15.39 -3.04
CA SER A 18 -19.17 -15.94 -1.68
C SER A 18 -18.87 -17.46 -1.62
N TYR A 19 -18.93 -18.18 -2.76
CA TYR A 19 -18.68 -19.60 -2.89
C TYR A 19 -17.83 -19.92 -4.14
N GLY A 20 -16.86 -20.84 -4.01
CA GLY A 20 -15.98 -21.29 -5.09
C GLY A 20 -14.64 -20.53 -5.16
N THR A 21 -13.97 -20.57 -6.31
CA THR A 21 -12.76 -19.75 -6.57
C THR A 21 -13.14 -18.30 -6.49
N LYS A 22 -12.66 -17.58 -5.48
CA LYS A 22 -12.91 -16.14 -5.21
C LYS A 22 -12.22 -15.21 -6.24
N LYS A 23 -12.16 -15.62 -7.52
CA LYS A 23 -11.53 -14.82 -8.57
C LYS A 23 -12.46 -13.72 -9.04
N LEU A 24 -11.94 -12.50 -9.09
CA LEU A 24 -12.60 -11.32 -9.69
C LEU A 24 -12.67 -11.45 -11.21
N ILE A 25 -11.71 -12.16 -11.82
CA ILE A 25 -11.64 -12.41 -13.26
C ILE A 25 -12.05 -13.84 -13.55
N GLU A 26 -13.09 -14.02 -14.37
CA GLU A 26 -13.58 -15.31 -14.84
C GLU A 26 -13.27 -15.51 -16.32
N GLY A 27 -12.88 -16.71 -16.70
CA GLY A 27 -12.57 -17.12 -18.07
C GLY A 27 -11.33 -17.98 -18.13
N ILE A 28 -10.91 -18.29 -19.36
CA ILE A 28 -9.69 -19.08 -19.62
C ILE A 28 -8.63 -18.13 -20.14
N TYR A 29 -7.52 -18.03 -19.41
CA TYR A 29 -6.37 -17.19 -19.76
C TYR A 29 -5.08 -17.80 -19.22
N GLU A 30 -3.95 -17.37 -19.78
CA GLU A 30 -2.60 -17.76 -19.36
C GLU A 30 -1.79 -16.49 -19.04
N LYS A 31 -0.90 -16.61 -18.06
CA LYS A 31 0.01 -15.50 -17.71
C LYS A 31 0.88 -15.10 -18.90
N GLY A 32 1.04 -13.81 -19.12
CA GLY A 32 1.79 -13.25 -20.23
C GLY A 32 0.99 -12.98 -21.50
N GLN A 33 -0.28 -13.43 -21.58
CA GLN A 33 -1.15 -13.08 -22.71
C GLN A 33 -1.48 -11.60 -22.72
N ASN A 34 -1.71 -11.05 -23.94
CA ASN A 34 -2.25 -9.72 -24.12
C ASN A 34 -3.78 -9.75 -24.14
N CYS A 35 -4.40 -8.84 -23.41
CA CYS A 35 -5.85 -8.66 -23.34
C CYS A 35 -6.26 -7.33 -23.99
N LEU A 36 -7.30 -7.35 -24.80
CA LEU A 36 -8.05 -6.17 -25.21
C LEU A 36 -9.15 -5.93 -24.17
N LEU A 37 -9.12 -4.78 -23.53
CA LEU A 37 -10.14 -4.39 -22.57
C LEU A 37 -11.28 -3.70 -23.31
N VAL A 38 -12.54 -4.07 -23.00
CA VAL A 38 -13.72 -3.51 -23.63
C VAL A 38 -14.66 -2.96 -22.54
N GLU A 39 -15.05 -1.70 -22.68
CA GLU A 39 -15.94 -0.98 -21.74
C GLU A 39 -17.04 -0.25 -22.53
N ASP A 40 -18.17 0.05 -21.89
CA ASP A 40 -19.25 0.77 -22.53
C ASP A 40 -18.98 2.28 -22.58
N VAL A 41 -18.53 2.89 -21.49
CA VAL A 41 -18.34 4.33 -21.37
C VAL A 41 -17.08 4.68 -20.64
N ILE A 42 -16.33 5.66 -21.17
CA ILE A 42 -15.23 6.29 -20.41
C ILE A 42 -15.63 7.71 -19.99
N THR A 43 -15.40 8.02 -18.71
CA THR A 43 -15.53 9.36 -18.13
C THR A 43 -14.16 9.80 -17.60
N SER A 44 -13.89 9.54 -16.33
CA SER A 44 -12.59 9.80 -15.68
C SER A 44 -11.55 8.70 -15.93
N GLY A 45 -11.90 7.55 -16.45
CA GLY A 45 -11.01 6.40 -16.60
C GLY A 45 -10.62 5.71 -15.30
N LYS A 46 -11.11 6.14 -14.13
CA LYS A 46 -10.73 5.55 -12.84
C LYS A 46 -11.04 4.06 -12.75
N SER A 47 -12.25 3.65 -13.09
CA SER A 47 -12.69 2.25 -13.11
C SER A 47 -11.86 1.38 -14.07
N LEU A 48 -11.45 1.98 -15.20
CA LEU A 48 -10.60 1.31 -16.17
C LEU A 48 -9.20 1.09 -15.62
N VAL A 49 -8.60 2.07 -14.95
CA VAL A 49 -7.30 1.91 -14.29
C VAL A 49 -7.37 0.80 -13.24
N GLU A 50 -8.37 0.80 -12.37
CA GLU A 50 -8.59 -0.26 -11.37
C GLU A 50 -8.75 -1.64 -12.04
N THR A 51 -9.46 -1.72 -13.16
CA THR A 51 -9.64 -2.96 -13.92
C THR A 51 -8.34 -3.45 -14.53
N ILE A 52 -7.55 -2.53 -15.09
CA ILE A 52 -6.24 -2.85 -15.67
C ILE A 52 -5.31 -3.40 -14.59
N GLU A 53 -5.22 -2.73 -13.45
CA GLU A 53 -4.39 -3.19 -12.31
C GLU A 53 -4.77 -4.60 -11.86
N GLU A 54 -6.05 -4.91 -11.77
CA GLU A 54 -6.53 -6.25 -11.39
C GLU A 54 -6.18 -7.32 -12.45
N VAL A 55 -6.33 -6.97 -13.74
CA VAL A 55 -5.99 -7.86 -14.86
C VAL A 55 -4.47 -8.12 -14.90
N GLU A 56 -3.67 -7.08 -14.70
CA GLU A 56 -2.21 -7.18 -14.68
C GLU A 56 -1.69 -7.93 -13.45
N ASN A 57 -2.35 -7.84 -12.31
CA ASN A 57 -2.04 -8.63 -11.11
C ASN A 57 -2.26 -10.16 -11.33
N GLU A 58 -3.18 -10.55 -12.21
CA GLU A 58 -3.34 -11.95 -12.65
C GLU A 58 -2.26 -12.38 -13.67
N GLY A 59 -1.37 -11.46 -14.05
CA GLY A 59 -0.27 -11.69 -14.98
C GLY A 59 -0.65 -11.56 -16.46
N ILE A 60 -1.79 -10.94 -16.77
CA ILE A 60 -2.25 -10.63 -18.13
C ILE A 60 -1.81 -9.20 -18.45
N LYS A 61 -1.40 -8.95 -19.70
CA LYS A 61 -1.02 -7.61 -20.15
C LYS A 61 -2.19 -6.91 -20.82
N VAL A 62 -2.37 -5.62 -20.53
CA VAL A 62 -3.32 -4.75 -21.24
C VAL A 62 -2.52 -3.74 -22.06
N SER A 63 -2.77 -3.65 -23.36
CA SER A 63 -2.14 -2.65 -24.24
C SER A 63 -3.17 -1.75 -24.93
N ASP A 64 -4.33 -2.32 -25.25
CA ASP A 64 -5.36 -1.68 -26.03
C ASP A 64 -6.71 -1.74 -25.28
N ILE A 65 -7.43 -0.63 -25.32
CA ILE A 65 -8.74 -0.45 -24.67
C ILE A 65 -9.72 0.03 -25.73
N VAL A 66 -10.87 -0.60 -25.83
CA VAL A 66 -11.96 -0.16 -26.68
C VAL A 66 -13.13 0.28 -25.81
N VAL A 67 -13.61 1.51 -26.04
CA VAL A 67 -14.81 2.04 -25.37
C VAL A 67 -15.88 2.34 -26.41
N VAL A 68 -17.14 2.12 -26.08
CA VAL A 68 -18.23 2.46 -27.00
C VAL A 68 -18.41 3.96 -27.04
N LEU A 69 -18.43 4.63 -25.90
CA LEU A 69 -18.62 6.08 -25.83
C LEU A 69 -17.53 6.73 -24.97
N ASP A 70 -16.80 7.67 -25.58
CA ASP A 70 -15.97 8.62 -24.85
C ASP A 70 -16.80 9.87 -24.53
N ARG A 71 -16.94 10.17 -23.24
CA ARG A 71 -17.63 11.38 -22.77
C ARG A 71 -16.77 12.64 -22.80
N GLU A 72 -15.53 12.54 -23.31
CA GLU A 72 -14.60 13.67 -23.46
C GLU A 72 -14.37 14.43 -22.14
N GLN A 73 -14.26 13.69 -21.03
CA GLN A 73 -14.04 14.23 -19.69
C GLN A 73 -12.62 13.95 -19.14
N GLY A 74 -11.63 13.70 -20.02
CA GLY A 74 -10.21 13.54 -19.68
C GLY A 74 -9.76 12.10 -19.37
N GLY A 75 -10.67 11.13 -19.38
CA GLY A 75 -10.32 9.74 -19.07
C GLY A 75 -9.48 9.03 -20.12
N LYS A 76 -9.72 9.34 -21.41
CA LYS A 76 -8.95 8.79 -22.52
C LYS A 76 -7.51 9.29 -22.49
N GLU A 77 -7.34 10.59 -22.38
CA GLU A 77 -6.03 11.26 -22.32
C GLU A 77 -5.18 10.67 -21.19
N LYS A 78 -5.78 10.47 -20.01
CA LYS A 78 -5.11 9.86 -18.87
C LYS A 78 -4.59 8.45 -19.12
N LEU A 79 -5.38 7.61 -19.76
CA LEU A 79 -4.98 6.25 -20.08
C LEU A 79 -3.88 6.25 -21.16
N GLU A 80 -3.95 7.16 -22.12
CA GLU A 80 -2.92 7.33 -23.15
C GLU A 80 -1.60 7.83 -22.55
N GLU A 81 -1.63 8.76 -21.59
CA GLU A 81 -0.43 9.20 -20.82
C GLU A 81 0.21 8.03 -20.04
N LYS A 82 -0.59 7.08 -19.56
CA LYS A 82 -0.09 5.85 -18.93
C LYS A 82 0.43 4.80 -19.92
N GLY A 83 0.37 5.06 -21.22
CA GLY A 83 0.90 4.21 -22.28
C GLY A 83 -0.11 3.21 -22.87
N TYR A 84 -1.38 3.28 -22.50
CA TYR A 84 -2.44 2.47 -23.09
C TYR A 84 -2.96 3.12 -24.38
N LYS A 85 -3.39 2.31 -25.36
CA LYS A 85 -4.06 2.81 -26.55
C LYS A 85 -5.57 2.75 -26.36
N VAL A 86 -6.24 3.90 -26.39
CA VAL A 86 -7.68 3.99 -26.20
C VAL A 86 -8.38 4.27 -27.53
N HIS A 87 -9.27 3.36 -27.91
CA HIS A 87 -10.07 3.44 -29.13
C HIS A 87 -11.54 3.65 -28.74
N SER A 88 -12.12 4.81 -29.06
CA SER A 88 -13.55 5.10 -28.90
C SER A 88 -14.30 4.83 -30.21
N LEU A 89 -15.48 4.21 -30.12
CA LEU A 89 -16.37 4.08 -31.28
C LEU A 89 -17.11 5.39 -31.58
N PHE A 90 -17.47 6.11 -30.50
CA PHE A 90 -18.14 7.40 -30.56
C PHE A 90 -17.56 8.34 -29.51
N ASN A 91 -17.49 9.62 -29.84
CA ASN A 91 -17.24 10.68 -28.88
C ASN A 91 -18.57 11.42 -28.61
N ILE A 92 -18.74 11.97 -27.40
CA ILE A 92 -20.00 12.63 -27.03
C ILE A 92 -20.30 13.82 -27.93
N SER A 93 -19.29 14.58 -28.35
CA SER A 93 -19.44 15.72 -29.29
C SER A 93 -19.98 15.28 -30.64
N GLU A 94 -19.49 14.15 -31.18
CA GLU A 94 -20.00 13.60 -32.45
C GLU A 94 -21.45 13.14 -32.33
N VAL A 95 -21.80 12.47 -31.23
CA VAL A 95 -23.19 12.02 -30.98
C VAL A 95 -24.13 13.20 -30.86
N VAL A 96 -23.75 14.25 -30.14
CA VAL A 96 -24.53 15.48 -29.96
C VAL A 96 -24.77 16.18 -31.30
N GLU A 97 -23.74 16.27 -32.15
CA GLU A 97 -23.89 16.89 -33.48
C GLU A 97 -24.84 16.10 -34.38
N ILE A 98 -24.74 14.77 -34.40
CA ILE A 98 -25.69 13.92 -35.16
C ILE A 98 -27.11 14.10 -34.67
N LEU A 99 -27.34 14.14 -33.35
CA LEU A 99 -28.67 14.33 -32.76
C LEU A 99 -29.27 15.72 -33.14
N ARG A 100 -28.42 16.75 -33.20
CA ARG A 100 -28.77 18.09 -33.64
C ARG A 100 -29.17 18.09 -35.11
N GLU A 101 -28.35 17.48 -35.99
CA GLU A 101 -28.62 17.41 -37.44
C GLU A 101 -29.94 16.72 -37.78
N VAL A 102 -30.33 15.70 -37.01
CA VAL A 102 -31.63 15.02 -37.21
C VAL A 102 -32.80 15.70 -36.45
N ASN A 103 -32.55 16.88 -35.86
CA ASN A 103 -33.49 17.66 -35.05
C ASN A 103 -34.08 16.89 -33.85
N TYR A 104 -33.30 15.99 -33.23
CA TYR A 104 -33.69 15.28 -32.04
C TYR A 104 -33.45 16.10 -30.78
N ILE A 105 -32.43 16.97 -30.81
CA ILE A 105 -32.12 17.98 -29.80
C ILE A 105 -31.96 19.34 -30.44
N ASP A 106 -32.23 20.41 -29.69
CA ASP A 106 -32.07 21.79 -30.13
C ASP A 106 -30.71 22.40 -29.70
N ASP A 107 -30.43 23.62 -30.21
CA ASP A 107 -29.15 24.31 -29.91
C ASP A 107 -29.02 24.66 -28.44
N GLU A 108 -30.09 24.82 -27.66
CA GLU A 108 -30.05 25.06 -26.22
C GLU A 108 -29.62 23.79 -25.46
N GLU A 109 -30.12 22.64 -25.89
CA GLU A 109 -29.74 21.35 -25.36
C GLU A 109 -28.26 21.01 -25.68
N VAL A 110 -27.81 21.32 -26.91
CA VAL A 110 -26.40 21.19 -27.30
C VAL A 110 -25.51 22.02 -26.37
N ALA A 111 -25.86 23.31 -26.17
CA ALA A 111 -25.09 24.18 -25.29
C ALA A 111 -25.04 23.64 -23.85
N ARG A 112 -26.14 23.13 -23.29
CA ARG A 112 -26.19 22.54 -21.95
C ARG A 112 -25.30 21.30 -21.82
N ILE A 113 -25.28 20.44 -22.85
CA ILE A 113 -24.40 19.24 -22.83
C ILE A 113 -22.93 19.65 -22.90
N GLN A 114 -22.59 20.61 -23.76
CA GLN A 114 -21.22 21.13 -23.86
C GLN A 114 -20.75 21.78 -22.55
N ASP A 115 -21.62 22.61 -21.93
CA ASP A 115 -21.31 23.22 -20.62
C ASP A 115 -21.13 22.15 -19.54
N PHE A 116 -21.93 21.08 -19.55
CA PHE A 116 -21.80 19.98 -18.62
C PHE A 116 -20.48 19.23 -18.84
N VAL A 117 -20.11 18.91 -20.07
CA VAL A 117 -18.83 18.24 -20.39
C VAL A 117 -17.65 19.09 -19.95
N ASN A 118 -17.67 20.39 -20.29
CA ASN A 118 -16.61 21.33 -19.92
C ASN A 118 -16.50 21.55 -18.41
N GLY A 119 -17.64 21.66 -17.72
CA GLY A 119 -17.69 21.85 -16.26
C GLY A 119 -17.37 20.59 -15.45
N ASN A 120 -17.34 19.42 -16.09
CA ASN A 120 -17.02 18.13 -15.45
C ASN A 120 -15.77 17.48 -16.05
N GLN A 121 -14.85 18.31 -16.56
CA GLN A 121 -13.52 17.83 -16.92
C GLN A 121 -12.82 17.30 -15.67
N VAL A 122 -12.32 16.10 -15.77
CA VAL A 122 -11.52 15.52 -14.70
C VAL A 122 -10.11 16.12 -14.83
N ILE A 123 -9.87 17.20 -14.12
CA ILE A 123 -8.53 17.74 -13.96
C ILE A 123 -7.78 16.74 -13.09
N PHE A 124 -6.96 15.93 -13.72
CA PHE A 124 -5.99 15.15 -12.99
C PHE A 124 -4.82 16.05 -12.63
N GLU A 125 -4.90 16.70 -11.48
CA GLU A 125 -3.67 17.04 -10.80
C GLU A 125 -3.01 15.69 -10.51
N GLU A 126 -1.88 15.41 -11.13
CA GLU A 126 -1.00 14.36 -10.62
C GLU A 126 -0.72 14.75 -9.16
N LYS A 127 -1.30 13.96 -8.25
CA LYS A 127 -1.10 14.20 -6.83
C LYS A 127 0.35 13.86 -6.57
N LYS A 128 1.24 14.88 -6.70
CA LYS A 128 2.64 14.71 -6.41
C LYS A 128 2.78 14.14 -5.01
N ARG A 129 3.58 13.10 -4.90
CA ARG A 129 3.95 12.55 -3.61
C ARG A 129 4.52 13.66 -2.73
N LEU A 130 4.04 13.78 -1.51
CA LEU A 130 4.65 14.69 -0.54
C LEU A 130 6.03 14.16 -0.15
N SER A 131 7.02 15.05 -0.12
CA SER A 131 8.34 14.71 0.41
C SER A 131 8.26 14.43 1.92
N TYR A 132 9.29 13.79 2.48
CA TYR A 132 9.34 13.55 3.94
C TYR A 132 9.36 14.87 4.72
N GLU A 133 9.99 15.92 4.18
CA GLU A 133 9.98 17.26 4.77
C GLU A 133 8.56 17.84 4.81
N GLN A 134 7.81 17.73 3.71
CA GLN A 134 6.41 18.16 3.65
C GLN A 134 5.51 17.34 4.58
N LYS A 135 5.72 16.01 4.63
CA LYS A 135 5.00 15.15 5.59
C LYS A 135 5.35 15.48 7.04
N LEU A 136 6.59 15.87 7.33
CA LEU A 136 7.04 16.29 8.66
C LEU A 136 6.33 17.58 9.12
N GLU A 137 6.09 18.51 8.19
CA GLU A 137 5.37 19.77 8.49
C GLU A 137 3.91 19.52 8.88
N ILE A 138 3.25 18.54 8.28
CA ILE A 138 1.83 18.22 8.53
C ILE A 138 1.62 17.15 9.59
N ALA A 139 2.65 16.40 9.96
CA ALA A 139 2.56 15.34 10.96
C ALA A 139 2.24 15.95 12.34
N GLU A 140 1.24 15.40 13.02
CA GLU A 140 0.86 15.84 14.37
C GLU A 140 1.49 14.96 15.45
N HIS A 141 1.51 13.66 15.22
CA HIS A 141 1.99 12.67 16.19
C HIS A 141 3.52 12.67 16.32
N SER A 142 4.03 12.69 17.57
CA SER A 142 5.48 12.77 17.86
C SER A 142 6.32 11.67 17.21
N PHE A 143 5.82 10.44 17.18
CA PHE A 143 6.54 9.32 16.55
C PHE A 143 6.45 9.35 15.02
N ALA A 144 5.41 9.94 14.43
CA ALA A 144 5.38 10.20 12.99
C ALA A 144 6.47 11.21 12.61
N LYS A 145 6.61 12.29 13.39
CA LYS A 145 7.70 13.25 13.21
C LYS A 145 9.06 12.57 13.34
N LYS A 146 9.25 11.81 14.42
CA LYS A 146 10.55 11.20 14.73
C LYS A 146 11.01 10.22 13.65
N ILE A 147 10.14 9.37 13.11
CA ILE A 147 10.52 8.44 12.05
C ILE A 147 10.86 9.18 10.75
N LEU A 148 10.15 10.28 10.42
CA LEU A 148 10.45 11.11 9.26
C LEU A 148 11.79 11.85 9.41
N GLU A 149 12.09 12.39 10.60
CA GLU A 149 13.39 13.01 10.91
C GLU A 149 14.53 12.03 10.74
N ILE A 150 14.40 10.80 11.27
CA ILE A 150 15.40 9.75 11.10
C ILE A 150 15.56 9.37 9.62
N ALA A 151 14.46 9.29 8.86
CA ALA A 151 14.50 8.97 7.45
C ALA A 151 15.28 10.02 6.64
N ILE A 152 15.03 11.30 6.90
CA ILE A 152 15.73 12.42 6.27
C ILE A 152 17.23 12.40 6.64
N GLU A 153 17.53 12.30 7.93
CA GLU A 153 18.92 12.30 8.45
C GLU A 153 19.75 11.15 7.87
N LYS A 154 19.22 9.95 7.92
CA LYS A 154 19.91 8.75 7.46
C LYS A 154 19.84 8.53 5.96
N ARG A 155 18.97 9.25 5.25
CA ARG A 155 18.59 8.95 3.86
C ARG A 155 18.19 7.48 3.72
N SER A 156 17.23 7.06 4.53
CA SER A 156 16.74 5.69 4.61
C SER A 156 15.24 5.66 4.83
N ASN A 157 14.58 4.74 4.15
CA ASN A 157 13.18 4.38 4.39
C ASN A 157 13.04 2.89 4.75
N LEU A 158 14.14 2.30 5.21
CA LEU A 158 14.23 0.88 5.53
C LEU A 158 13.86 0.60 6.97
N ILE A 159 12.93 -0.33 7.17
CA ILE A 159 12.65 -1.00 8.44
C ILE A 159 13.16 -2.44 8.32
N ALA A 160 14.09 -2.86 9.18
CA ALA A 160 14.53 -4.25 9.21
C ALA A 160 13.67 -5.07 10.17
N SER A 161 13.22 -6.24 9.75
CA SER A 161 12.52 -7.22 10.59
C SER A 161 13.54 -8.18 11.19
N ALA A 162 13.48 -8.36 12.50
CA ALA A 162 14.41 -9.17 13.27
C ALA A 162 13.69 -10.38 13.88
N ASP A 163 13.41 -11.39 13.04
CA ASP A 163 12.66 -12.58 13.46
C ASP A 163 13.64 -13.68 13.98
N PHE A 164 14.36 -13.37 15.08
CA PHE A 164 15.30 -14.26 15.76
C PHE A 164 14.67 -14.92 16.97
N ILE A 165 15.20 -16.08 17.36
CA ILE A 165 14.68 -16.86 18.49
C ILE A 165 15.54 -16.72 19.76
N THR A 166 16.68 -16.02 19.68
CA THR A 166 17.54 -15.73 20.82
C THR A 166 17.83 -14.23 20.95
N THR A 167 17.94 -13.76 22.18
CA THR A 167 18.32 -12.38 22.51
C THR A 167 19.64 -11.98 21.87
N LYS A 168 20.64 -12.87 21.93
CA LYS A 168 21.96 -12.58 21.36
C LYS A 168 21.91 -12.30 19.86
N GLU A 169 21.21 -13.15 19.08
CA GLU A 169 21.06 -12.95 17.62
C GLU A 169 20.33 -11.65 17.32
N LEU A 170 19.28 -11.32 18.08
CA LEU A 170 18.54 -10.08 17.95
C LEU A 170 19.43 -8.86 18.16
N LEU A 171 20.23 -8.84 19.24
CA LEU A 171 21.10 -7.71 19.59
C LEU A 171 22.27 -7.57 18.60
N ASP A 172 22.91 -8.67 18.23
CA ASP A 172 23.99 -8.67 17.23
C ASP A 172 23.47 -8.11 15.88
N PHE A 173 22.30 -8.55 15.45
CA PHE A 173 21.67 -8.05 14.22
C PHE A 173 21.31 -6.56 14.33
N ALA A 174 20.73 -6.14 15.45
CA ALA A 174 20.36 -4.74 15.68
C ALA A 174 21.57 -3.79 15.62
N ASP A 175 22.72 -4.22 16.16
CA ASP A 175 23.96 -3.44 16.09
C ASP A 175 24.50 -3.32 14.66
N ILE A 176 24.45 -4.42 13.90
CA ILE A 176 24.91 -4.48 12.50
C ILE A 176 24.06 -3.60 11.58
N VAL A 177 22.74 -3.72 11.63
CA VAL A 177 21.85 -3.02 10.68
C VAL A 177 21.45 -1.63 11.16
N GLY A 178 21.62 -1.33 12.45
CA GLY A 178 21.19 -0.09 13.10
C GLY A 178 21.56 1.20 12.36
N PRO A 179 22.80 1.35 11.81
CA PRO A 179 23.20 2.53 11.04
C PRO A 179 22.37 2.77 9.76
N HIS A 180 21.70 1.74 9.24
CA HIS A 180 21.05 1.75 7.94
C HIS A 180 19.53 1.85 8.00
N ILE A 181 18.90 1.62 9.14
CA ILE A 181 17.46 1.49 9.32
C ILE A 181 16.84 2.69 10.03
N VAL A 182 15.56 2.95 9.78
CA VAL A 182 14.77 3.96 10.53
C VAL A 182 14.07 3.33 11.74
N ALA A 183 13.75 2.04 11.66
CA ALA A 183 13.18 1.27 12.75
C ALA A 183 13.63 -0.21 12.67
N LEU A 184 13.73 -0.85 13.83
CA LEU A 184 13.87 -2.29 13.94
C LEU A 184 12.52 -2.89 14.35
N LYS A 185 11.99 -3.79 13.50
CA LYS A 185 10.74 -4.49 13.76
C LYS A 185 11.00 -5.82 14.46
N THR A 186 10.41 -6.00 15.62
CA THR A 186 10.53 -7.20 16.43
C THR A 186 9.21 -7.97 16.54
N HIS A 187 9.33 -9.24 16.86
CA HIS A 187 8.30 -10.11 17.41
C HIS A 187 8.85 -10.65 18.73
N ILE A 188 8.70 -9.88 19.78
CA ILE A 188 9.37 -10.17 21.06
C ILE A 188 8.94 -11.51 21.67
N ASP A 189 7.74 -11.96 21.33
CA ASP A 189 7.13 -13.21 21.82
C ASP A 189 7.67 -14.49 21.14
N ILE A 190 8.57 -14.37 20.17
CA ILE A 190 9.26 -15.54 19.58
C ILE A 190 10.61 -15.85 20.23
N LEU A 191 11.12 -14.97 21.11
CA LEU A 191 12.38 -15.21 21.84
C LEU A 191 12.20 -16.31 22.88
N ASN A 192 13.09 -17.30 22.85
CA ASN A 192 13.12 -18.40 23.81
C ASN A 192 13.76 -18.03 25.16
N ASP A 193 14.63 -17.01 25.15
CA ASP A 193 15.46 -16.56 26.24
C ASP A 193 15.19 -15.12 26.66
N PHE A 194 13.93 -14.65 26.46
CA PHE A 194 13.55 -13.29 26.79
C PHE A 194 13.77 -12.98 28.28
N ASP A 195 14.53 -11.94 28.53
CA ASP A 195 14.67 -11.28 29.83
C ASP A 195 14.57 -9.77 29.61
N ALA A 196 13.84 -9.05 30.46
CA ALA A 196 13.60 -7.62 30.24
C ALA A 196 14.89 -6.80 30.38
N ASP A 197 15.76 -7.16 31.30
CA ASP A 197 17.01 -6.41 31.55
C ASP A 197 18.09 -6.78 30.54
N GLU A 198 18.17 -8.05 30.14
CA GLU A 198 19.19 -8.53 29.20
C GLU A 198 18.79 -8.34 27.72
N THR A 199 17.51 -8.23 27.44
CA THR A 199 17.00 -8.03 26.06
C THR A 199 16.65 -6.57 25.77
N ILE A 200 15.77 -5.96 26.59
CA ILE A 200 15.18 -4.66 26.26
C ILE A 200 16.14 -3.51 26.56
N LEU A 201 16.86 -3.52 27.68
CA LEU A 201 17.80 -2.44 27.99
C LEU A 201 18.90 -2.31 26.93
N PRO A 202 19.62 -3.39 26.55
CA PRO A 202 20.61 -3.31 25.47
C PRO A 202 20.02 -2.93 24.13
N LEU A 203 18.81 -3.40 23.82
CA LEU A 203 18.14 -3.05 22.57
C LEU A 203 17.82 -1.54 22.50
N LYS A 204 17.37 -0.94 23.61
CA LYS A 204 17.16 0.53 23.71
C LYS A 204 18.46 1.31 23.59
N ASP A 205 19.55 0.78 24.16
CA ASP A 205 20.89 1.40 24.02
C ASP A 205 21.35 1.40 22.56
N LEU A 206 21.13 0.27 21.83
CA LEU A 206 21.42 0.18 20.40
C LEU A 206 20.52 1.11 19.58
N ALA A 207 19.23 1.21 19.90
CA ALA A 207 18.30 2.13 19.26
C ALA A 207 18.77 3.59 19.43
N THR A 208 19.24 3.95 20.62
CA THR A 208 19.81 5.27 20.90
C THR A 208 21.13 5.49 20.17
N LYS A 209 22.05 4.52 20.25
CA LYS A 209 23.39 4.57 19.62
C LYS A 209 23.29 4.80 18.11
N HIS A 210 22.39 4.11 17.47
CA HIS A 210 22.24 4.12 16.01
C HIS A 210 21.10 4.98 15.52
N ASN A 211 20.34 5.65 16.39
CA ASN A 211 19.19 6.51 16.05
C ASN A 211 18.16 5.78 15.19
N PHE A 212 17.52 4.72 15.72
CA PHE A 212 16.38 4.04 15.11
C PHE A 212 15.25 3.82 16.13
N LEU A 213 14.01 3.62 15.65
CA LEU A 213 12.86 3.31 16.49
C LEU A 213 12.69 1.81 16.70
N LEU A 214 12.10 1.44 17.85
CA LEU A 214 11.70 0.07 18.14
C LEU A 214 10.23 -0.13 17.78
N MET A 215 9.97 -1.02 16.82
CA MET A 215 8.62 -1.35 16.33
C MET A 215 8.28 -2.79 16.71
N GLU A 216 7.31 -2.96 17.62
CA GLU A 216 6.81 -4.30 17.96
C GLU A 216 5.64 -4.69 17.06
N ASP A 217 5.84 -5.70 16.23
CA ASP A 217 4.85 -6.19 15.26
C ASP A 217 3.91 -7.25 15.90
N ARG A 218 3.28 -6.89 17.01
CA ARG A 218 2.41 -7.79 17.78
C ARG A 218 1.10 -8.08 17.07
N LYS A 219 0.66 -7.17 16.18
CA LYS A 219 -0.65 -7.21 15.50
C LYS A 219 -1.79 -7.41 16.49
N PHE A 220 -1.89 -6.49 17.44
CA PHE A 220 -2.97 -6.49 18.42
C PHE A 220 -4.34 -6.56 17.74
N ALA A 221 -5.27 -7.35 18.28
CA ALA A 221 -6.57 -7.61 17.65
C ALA A 221 -7.71 -7.86 18.64
N ASP A 222 -7.56 -7.42 19.89
CA ASP A 222 -8.51 -7.67 20.97
C ASP A 222 -9.35 -6.43 21.29
N ILE A 223 -10.29 -6.56 22.21
CA ILE A 223 -11.06 -5.44 22.75
C ILE A 223 -10.21 -4.63 23.74
N GLY A 224 -10.55 -3.35 23.94
CA GLY A 224 -9.75 -2.37 24.64
C GLY A 224 -9.09 -2.82 25.94
N ASN A 225 -9.89 -3.37 26.89
CA ASN A 225 -9.35 -3.82 28.18
C ASN A 225 -8.30 -4.95 28.04
N THR A 226 -8.60 -5.98 27.28
CA THR A 226 -7.66 -7.09 27.07
C THR A 226 -6.43 -6.62 26.32
N GLN A 227 -6.61 -5.77 25.31
CA GLN A 227 -5.53 -5.18 24.54
C GLN A 227 -4.60 -4.32 25.41
N GLU A 228 -5.15 -3.53 26.34
CA GLU A 228 -4.38 -2.77 27.33
C GLU A 228 -3.53 -3.69 28.23
N LEU A 229 -4.13 -4.79 28.69
CA LEU A 229 -3.39 -5.78 29.51
C LEU A 229 -2.27 -6.44 28.71
N GLN A 230 -2.49 -6.76 27.43
CA GLN A 230 -1.47 -7.33 26.55
C GLN A 230 -0.34 -6.32 26.24
N PHE A 231 -0.65 -5.04 26.13
CA PHE A 231 0.28 -3.99 25.80
C PHE A 231 1.11 -3.55 27.01
N SER A 232 0.47 -3.31 28.16
CA SER A 232 1.10 -2.64 29.30
C SER A 232 1.54 -3.59 30.40
N TYR A 233 0.99 -4.80 30.43
CA TYR A 233 1.24 -5.76 31.50
C TYR A 233 1.84 -7.07 30.94
N GLY A 234 1.85 -8.10 31.74
CA GLY A 234 2.42 -9.40 31.37
C GLY A 234 3.96 -9.37 31.31
N THR A 235 4.51 -10.36 30.61
CA THR A 235 5.97 -10.60 30.57
C THR A 235 6.70 -9.53 29.76
N TYR A 236 6.16 -9.13 28.62
CA TYR A 236 6.87 -8.29 27.64
C TYR A 236 6.77 -6.80 27.90
N LYS A 237 5.72 -6.32 28.59
CA LYS A 237 5.47 -4.90 28.93
C LYS A 237 5.80 -3.96 27.78
N ILE A 238 5.21 -4.19 26.61
CA ILE A 238 5.55 -3.55 25.34
C ILE A 238 5.47 -2.01 25.46
N SER A 239 4.52 -1.48 26.24
CA SER A 239 4.39 -0.04 26.51
C SER A 239 5.62 0.64 27.10
N ASN A 240 6.55 -0.12 27.70
CA ASN A 240 7.72 0.43 28.38
C ASN A 240 8.91 0.66 27.43
N TRP A 241 8.83 0.12 26.20
CA TRP A 241 10.00 0.14 25.33
C TRP A 241 9.70 0.35 23.83
N ALA A 242 8.53 -0.05 23.34
CA ALA A 242 8.21 0.13 21.94
C ALA A 242 7.90 1.61 21.63
N ASP A 243 8.47 2.12 20.57
CA ASP A 243 8.13 3.42 19.97
C ASP A 243 6.91 3.30 19.04
N LEU A 244 6.84 2.17 18.32
CA LEU A 244 5.77 1.84 17.38
C LEU A 244 5.19 0.46 17.66
N VAL A 245 3.89 0.30 17.45
CA VAL A 245 3.22 -1.00 17.51
C VAL A 245 2.30 -1.21 16.32
N THR A 246 2.07 -2.47 15.93
CA THR A 246 1.05 -2.80 14.93
C THR A 246 -0.23 -3.28 15.59
N SER A 247 -1.37 -2.86 15.05
CA SER A 247 -2.69 -3.28 15.52
C SER A 247 -3.68 -3.46 14.37
N HIS A 248 -4.45 -4.53 14.41
CA HIS A 248 -5.69 -4.62 13.66
C HIS A 248 -6.72 -3.65 14.25
N VAL A 249 -7.64 -3.20 13.42
CA VAL A 249 -8.70 -2.27 13.83
C VAL A 249 -10.05 -2.96 13.97
N ILE A 250 -10.06 -4.28 13.93
CA ILE A 250 -11.26 -5.12 14.01
C ILE A 250 -12.06 -4.93 15.33
N GLY A 251 -11.37 -4.52 16.40
CA GLY A 251 -12.01 -4.19 17.70
C GLY A 251 -12.68 -2.82 17.72
N GLY A 252 -12.63 -2.06 16.62
CA GLY A 252 -13.16 -0.69 16.53
C GLY A 252 -12.24 0.37 17.14
N SER A 253 -12.57 1.66 16.94
CA SER A 253 -11.72 2.80 17.33
C SER A 253 -11.34 2.78 18.82
N LYS A 254 -12.26 2.46 19.72
CA LYS A 254 -12.00 2.43 21.17
C LYS A 254 -10.96 1.40 21.61
N SER A 255 -10.72 0.36 20.81
CA SER A 255 -9.66 -0.60 21.12
C SER A 255 -8.27 0.00 21.00
N LEU A 256 -8.14 1.08 20.24
CA LEU A 256 -6.89 1.80 20.00
C LEU A 256 -6.54 2.82 21.09
N ASP A 257 -7.49 3.18 21.96
CA ASP A 257 -7.30 4.18 23.02
C ASP A 257 -6.26 3.76 24.07
N CYS A 258 -6.03 2.45 24.21
CA CYS A 258 -5.05 1.91 25.17
C CYS A 258 -3.59 2.16 24.79
N PHE A 259 -3.30 2.48 23.53
CA PHE A 259 -1.93 2.69 23.05
C PHE A 259 -1.44 4.12 23.35
N MET A 260 -1.16 4.37 24.62
CA MET A 260 -0.63 5.65 25.07
C MET A 260 0.87 5.74 24.84
N ASN A 261 1.34 6.91 24.38
CA ASN A 261 2.77 7.21 24.19
C ASN A 261 3.52 6.30 23.20
N VAL A 262 2.83 5.73 22.23
CA VAL A 262 3.41 4.98 21.10
C VAL A 262 2.72 5.38 19.81
N GLY A 263 3.40 5.21 18.68
CA GLY A 263 2.77 5.35 17.36
C GLY A 263 2.13 4.03 16.94
N VAL A 264 0.84 4.05 16.60
CA VAL A 264 0.15 2.86 16.11
C VAL A 264 0.18 2.81 14.59
N VAL A 265 0.63 1.69 14.04
CA VAL A 265 0.57 1.37 12.62
C VAL A 265 -0.59 0.37 12.42
N ALA A 266 -1.69 0.84 11.84
CA ALA A 266 -2.89 0.05 11.64
C ALA A 266 -2.71 -0.98 10.52
N ILE A 267 -3.20 -2.21 10.70
CA ILE A 267 -3.15 -3.25 9.67
C ILE A 267 -4.39 -3.13 8.77
N LEU A 268 -4.20 -2.56 7.58
CA LEU A 268 -5.23 -2.40 6.55
C LEU A 268 -5.07 -3.39 5.39
N GLY A 269 -3.87 -3.94 5.20
CA GLY A 269 -3.60 -4.92 4.15
C GLY A 269 -2.44 -5.82 4.55
N MET A 270 -2.62 -7.12 4.43
CA MET A 270 -1.57 -8.11 4.65
C MET A 270 -1.00 -8.58 3.31
N SER A 271 0.27 -8.96 3.28
CA SER A 271 0.99 -9.41 2.08
C SER A 271 0.86 -10.92 1.82
N SER A 272 0.05 -11.63 2.60
CA SER A 272 -0.18 -13.07 2.43
C SER A 272 -1.27 -13.35 1.41
N GLU A 273 -1.10 -14.41 0.63
CA GLU A 273 -2.12 -14.90 -0.31
C GLU A 273 -3.40 -15.30 0.45
N GLY A 274 -4.57 -14.97 -0.10
CA GLY A 274 -5.87 -15.32 0.48
C GLY A 274 -6.22 -14.57 1.77
N THR A 275 -5.56 -13.46 2.07
CA THR A 275 -5.90 -12.58 3.20
C THR A 275 -7.33 -12.05 3.09
N LEU A 276 -7.98 -11.83 4.25
CA LEU A 276 -9.30 -11.21 4.33
C LEU A 276 -9.25 -9.68 4.36
N THR A 277 -8.05 -9.09 4.31
CA THR A 277 -7.85 -7.65 4.25
C THR A 277 -8.01 -7.14 2.81
N ASP A 278 -9.19 -7.34 2.24
CA ASP A 278 -9.58 -6.91 0.89
C ASP A 278 -9.93 -5.40 0.83
N SER A 279 -10.44 -4.93 -0.30
CA SER A 279 -10.82 -3.53 -0.49
C SER A 279 -11.92 -3.08 0.49
N HIS A 280 -12.93 -3.94 0.72
CA HIS A 280 -14.01 -3.64 1.63
C HIS A 280 -13.53 -3.52 3.09
N TYR A 281 -12.69 -4.47 3.54
CA TYR A 281 -12.07 -4.36 4.87
C TYR A 281 -11.28 -3.06 5.01
N ARG A 282 -10.51 -2.67 4.00
CA ARG A 282 -9.72 -1.44 4.02
C ARG A 282 -10.58 -0.18 4.14
N GLU A 283 -11.66 -0.10 3.36
CA GLU A 283 -12.59 1.04 3.42
C GLU A 283 -13.22 1.20 4.81
N GLU A 284 -13.67 0.10 5.42
CA GLU A 284 -14.23 0.13 6.77
C GLU A 284 -13.16 0.43 7.83
N ALA A 285 -11.97 -0.15 7.69
CA ALA A 285 -10.84 0.11 8.59
C ALA A 285 -10.40 1.58 8.56
N LEU A 286 -10.40 2.22 7.38
CA LEU A 286 -10.09 3.65 7.24
C LEU A 286 -11.04 4.52 8.06
N LYS A 287 -12.34 4.24 8.04
CA LYS A 287 -13.34 4.96 8.84
C LYS A 287 -13.05 4.84 10.35
N VAL A 288 -12.51 3.69 10.79
CA VAL A 288 -12.15 3.45 12.18
C VAL A 288 -10.95 4.27 12.63
N ILE A 289 -9.95 4.43 11.75
CA ILE A 289 -8.67 5.10 12.07
C ILE A 289 -8.65 6.58 11.70
N GLU A 290 -9.63 7.04 10.94
CA GLU A 290 -9.70 8.43 10.51
C GLU A 290 -9.71 9.37 11.72
N ASN A 291 -8.72 10.27 11.75
CA ASN A 291 -8.51 11.21 12.86
C ASN A 291 -8.25 10.59 14.25
N HIS A 292 -7.91 9.29 14.34
CA HIS A 292 -7.55 8.69 15.62
C HIS A 292 -6.15 9.16 16.06
N PRO A 293 -5.98 9.78 17.24
CA PRO A 293 -4.76 10.49 17.63
C PRO A 293 -3.52 9.59 17.76
N ASN A 294 -3.70 8.31 18.04
CA ASN A 294 -2.59 7.36 18.22
C ASN A 294 -2.10 6.77 16.89
N ILE A 295 -2.86 6.94 15.79
CA ILE A 295 -2.50 6.37 14.49
C ILE A 295 -1.50 7.29 13.78
N ILE A 296 -0.37 6.72 13.38
CA ILE A 296 0.65 7.40 12.58
C ILE A 296 0.66 6.96 11.13
N GLY A 297 0.08 5.81 10.83
CA GLY A 297 0.10 5.23 9.51
C GLY A 297 -0.52 3.84 9.47
N CYS A 298 -0.34 3.17 8.35
CA CYS A 298 -0.93 1.86 8.16
C CYS A 298 -0.02 0.92 7.36
N VAL A 299 -0.22 -0.37 7.56
CA VAL A 299 0.30 -1.42 6.67
C VAL A 299 -0.73 -1.62 5.56
N ALA A 300 -0.34 -1.34 4.32
CA ALA A 300 -1.15 -1.59 3.15
C ALA A 300 -0.27 -1.79 1.90
N GLN A 301 -0.92 -2.16 0.79
CA GLN A 301 -0.24 -2.39 -0.49
C GLN A 301 -0.70 -1.40 -1.59
N ASN A 302 -1.37 -0.32 -1.22
CA ASN A 302 -1.77 0.78 -2.09
C ASN A 302 -1.78 2.07 -1.27
N GLN A 303 -1.59 3.21 -1.95
CA GLN A 303 -1.71 4.53 -1.32
C GLN A 303 -3.14 4.73 -0.79
N ILE A 304 -3.24 5.21 0.45
CA ILE A 304 -4.51 5.36 1.14
C ILE A 304 -4.84 6.82 1.42
N SER A 305 -3.90 7.57 2.01
CA SER A 305 -4.08 8.97 2.39
C SER A 305 -2.71 9.63 2.56
N ASP A 306 -2.59 10.92 2.25
CA ASP A 306 -1.34 11.66 2.44
C ASP A 306 -1.01 11.93 3.91
N ASN A 307 -2.02 11.91 4.77
CA ASN A 307 -1.87 12.13 6.20
C ASN A 307 -1.42 10.88 6.98
N LEU A 308 -1.42 9.71 6.33
CA LEU A 308 -1.02 8.45 6.92
C LEU A 308 0.29 7.97 6.29
N LEU A 309 1.25 7.62 7.13
CA LEU A 309 2.48 6.99 6.67
C LEU A 309 2.19 5.56 6.21
N LEU A 310 2.67 5.20 5.02
CA LEU A 310 2.46 3.88 4.45
C LEU A 310 3.67 2.97 4.71
N PHE A 311 3.40 1.86 5.40
CA PHE A 311 4.37 0.82 5.73
C PHE A 311 4.08 -0.42 4.89
N THR A 312 5.02 -0.87 4.06
CA THR A 312 4.78 -2.00 3.17
C THR A 312 5.73 -3.16 3.46
N PRO A 313 5.22 -4.28 3.98
CA PRO A 313 5.95 -5.53 4.10
C PRO A 313 5.96 -6.31 2.77
N GLY A 314 6.68 -7.43 2.75
CA GLY A 314 6.76 -8.25 1.55
C GLY A 314 7.65 -7.63 0.46
N VAL A 315 8.73 -6.97 0.89
CA VAL A 315 9.70 -6.38 -0.02
C VAL A 315 10.93 -7.28 -0.13
N ASN A 316 11.32 -7.63 -1.37
CA ASN A 316 12.52 -8.43 -1.65
C ASN A 316 13.12 -8.05 -3.01
N LEU A 317 14.45 -7.95 -3.08
CA LEU A 317 15.18 -7.64 -4.32
C LEU A 317 15.42 -8.85 -5.23
N SER A 318 15.27 -10.06 -4.72
CA SER A 318 15.75 -11.27 -5.39
C SER A 318 14.68 -12.35 -5.61
N VAL A 319 13.52 -12.30 -4.93
CA VAL A 319 12.52 -13.39 -4.90
C VAL A 319 11.11 -12.83 -5.01
N ALA A 320 10.26 -13.45 -5.83
CA ALA A 320 8.86 -13.02 -6.03
C ALA A 320 7.88 -13.59 -4.99
N GLY A 321 8.25 -14.66 -4.26
CA GLY A 321 7.38 -15.29 -3.26
C GLY A 321 8.09 -16.39 -2.48
N ASP A 322 7.40 -17.01 -1.53
CA ASP A 322 7.88 -18.16 -0.77
C ASP A 322 6.83 -19.28 -0.64
N ASP A 323 7.28 -20.44 -0.13
CA ASP A 323 6.43 -21.63 0.05
C ASP A 323 5.37 -21.49 1.17
N LYS A 324 5.34 -20.34 1.86
CA LYS A 324 4.40 -20.02 2.96
C LYS A 324 3.36 -18.96 2.59
N GLY A 325 3.21 -18.68 1.28
CA GLY A 325 2.20 -17.75 0.77
C GLY A 325 2.59 -16.27 0.87
N GLN A 326 3.85 -15.93 1.21
CA GLN A 326 4.34 -14.56 1.19
C GLN A 326 4.60 -14.14 -0.26
N GLN A 327 4.02 -13.01 -0.68
CA GLN A 327 4.30 -12.36 -1.96
C GLN A 327 5.34 -11.26 -1.76
N TYR A 328 6.25 -11.10 -2.72
CA TYR A 328 7.31 -10.10 -2.66
C TYR A 328 7.27 -9.18 -3.87
N ASN A 329 7.53 -7.90 -3.60
CA ASN A 329 7.70 -6.84 -4.59
C ASN A 329 9.05 -6.17 -4.41
N SER A 330 9.59 -5.52 -5.47
CA SER A 330 10.82 -4.74 -5.35
C SER A 330 10.57 -3.43 -4.55
N PRO A 331 11.61 -2.84 -3.92
CA PRO A 331 11.51 -1.51 -3.32
C PRO A 331 10.98 -0.45 -4.29
N GLU A 332 11.49 -0.45 -5.53
CA GLU A 332 11.05 0.48 -6.58
C GLU A 332 9.55 0.35 -6.85
N HIS A 333 9.06 -0.89 -7.00
CA HIS A 333 7.66 -1.13 -7.30
C HIS A 333 6.74 -0.59 -6.19
N VAL A 334 7.00 -0.94 -4.92
CA VAL A 334 6.13 -0.50 -3.82
C VAL A 334 6.20 1.01 -3.57
N ILE A 335 7.36 1.62 -3.77
CA ILE A 335 7.52 3.05 -3.56
C ILE A 335 6.87 3.87 -4.67
N LYS A 336 7.10 3.51 -5.94
CA LYS A 336 6.55 4.26 -7.09
C LYS A 336 5.07 3.97 -7.32
N ASN A 337 4.63 2.71 -7.20
CA ASN A 337 3.27 2.33 -7.57
C ASN A 337 2.30 2.35 -6.38
N TYR A 338 2.76 2.02 -5.16
CA TYR A 338 1.90 2.03 -3.97
C TYR A 338 2.02 3.31 -3.16
N GLY A 339 3.01 4.18 -3.44
CA GLY A 339 3.27 5.37 -2.65
C GLY A 339 3.86 5.08 -1.27
N THR A 340 4.49 3.90 -1.10
CA THR A 340 5.06 3.44 0.18
C THR A 340 6.06 4.43 0.76
N ASP A 341 5.89 4.78 2.03
CA ASP A 341 6.85 5.61 2.76
C ASP A 341 7.97 4.77 3.37
N PHE A 342 7.64 3.63 3.97
CA PHE A 342 8.62 2.77 4.63
C PHE A 342 8.49 1.33 4.16
N ILE A 343 9.59 0.77 3.67
CA ILE A 343 9.69 -0.64 3.27
C ILE A 343 10.09 -1.49 4.48
N ILE A 344 9.39 -2.62 4.69
CA ILE A 344 9.71 -3.59 5.74
C ILE A 344 10.35 -4.82 5.11
N VAL A 345 11.61 -5.07 5.45
CA VAL A 345 12.41 -6.17 4.91
C VAL A 345 12.86 -7.09 6.03
N GLY A 346 12.56 -8.38 5.91
CA GLY A 346 12.94 -9.41 6.88
C GLY A 346 14.03 -10.35 6.33
N ARG A 347 13.58 -11.50 5.82
CA ARG A 347 14.44 -12.60 5.34
C ARG A 347 15.47 -12.19 4.29
N GLY A 348 15.18 -11.16 3.50
CA GLY A 348 16.12 -10.60 2.52
C GLY A 348 17.38 -9.99 3.16
N ILE A 349 17.32 -9.64 4.45
CA ILE A 349 18.45 -9.10 5.19
C ILE A 349 18.97 -10.11 6.22
N TYR A 350 18.12 -10.58 7.17
CA TYR A 350 18.61 -11.38 8.29
C TYR A 350 19.04 -12.81 7.91
N LYS A 351 18.69 -13.29 6.70
CA LYS A 351 19.16 -14.58 6.16
C LYS A 351 20.30 -14.45 5.14
N ALA A 352 20.74 -13.23 4.86
CA ALA A 352 21.85 -13.01 3.96
C ALA A 352 23.19 -13.40 4.64
N ASP A 353 24.16 -13.79 3.83
CA ASP A 353 25.52 -14.08 4.30
C ASP A 353 26.18 -12.82 4.89
N GLU A 354 25.87 -11.65 4.34
CA GLU A 354 26.37 -10.33 4.76
C GLU A 354 25.21 -9.37 5.06
N PRO A 355 24.56 -9.45 6.24
CA PRO A 355 23.35 -8.67 6.55
C PRO A 355 23.54 -7.15 6.47
N GLU A 356 24.72 -6.63 6.82
CA GLU A 356 25.05 -5.21 6.74
C GLU A 356 25.03 -4.72 5.30
N GLN A 357 25.65 -5.45 4.38
CA GLN A 357 25.72 -5.10 2.97
C GLN A 357 24.33 -5.13 2.33
N GLU A 358 23.52 -6.12 2.68
CA GLU A 358 22.13 -6.19 2.18
C GLU A 358 21.26 -5.07 2.77
N ALA A 359 21.39 -4.74 4.06
CA ALA A 359 20.69 -3.59 4.65
C ALA A 359 21.08 -2.28 3.95
N LEU A 360 22.36 -2.07 3.67
CA LEU A 360 22.84 -0.92 2.91
C LEU A 360 22.28 -0.91 1.48
N ARG A 361 22.19 -2.05 0.82
CA ARG A 361 21.62 -2.18 -0.52
C ARG A 361 20.15 -1.80 -0.54
N TYR A 362 19.33 -2.36 0.37
CA TYR A 362 17.91 -2.02 0.50
C TYR A 362 17.68 -0.55 0.82
N LYS A 363 18.49 0.02 1.72
CA LYS A 363 18.48 1.45 2.02
C LYS A 363 18.70 2.30 0.76
N ASN A 364 19.74 1.99 -0.02
CA ASN A 364 20.08 2.77 -1.21
C ASN A 364 19.03 2.64 -2.31
N GLU A 365 18.56 1.43 -2.58
CA GLU A 365 17.50 1.19 -3.58
C GLU A 365 16.17 1.85 -3.15
N GLY A 366 15.80 1.72 -1.88
CA GLY A 366 14.59 2.36 -1.35
C GLY A 366 14.69 3.89 -1.39
N TRP A 367 15.83 4.45 -1.00
CA TRP A 367 16.01 5.90 -1.02
C TRP A 367 16.02 6.46 -2.44
N LYS A 368 16.68 5.78 -3.37
CA LYS A 368 16.69 6.15 -4.78
C LYS A 368 15.28 6.13 -5.36
N ALA A 369 14.53 5.05 -5.14
CA ALA A 369 13.15 4.94 -5.61
C ALA A 369 12.26 6.07 -5.06
N TYR A 370 12.45 6.46 -3.78
CA TYR A 370 11.78 7.60 -3.18
C TYR A 370 12.13 8.92 -3.90
N GLN A 371 13.41 9.19 -4.11
CA GLN A 371 13.87 10.40 -4.81
C GLN A 371 13.32 10.48 -6.25
N ASP A 372 13.29 9.35 -6.95
CA ASP A 372 12.76 9.26 -8.32
C ASP A 372 11.22 9.40 -8.37
N SER A 373 10.52 9.34 -7.23
CA SER A 373 9.06 9.43 -7.12
C SER A 373 8.56 10.82 -6.69
N LEU A 374 9.44 11.78 -6.40
CA LEU A 374 9.13 13.17 -6.07
C LEU A 374 8.99 14.03 -7.34
#